data_171b893c525e955dfbc01b57104583e7
#
_entry.id   171b893c525e955dfbc01b57104583e7
#
_cell.length_a   1.000
_cell.length_b   1.000
_cell.length_c   1.000
_cell.angle_alpha   90.00
_cell.angle_beta   90.00
_cell.angle_gamma   90.00
#
_symmetry.space_group_name_H-M   'P 1'
#
loop_
_entity.id
_entity.type
_entity.pdbx_description
1 polymer ?
#
loop_
_entity_poly.entity_id
_entity_poly.type
_entity_poly.pdbx_seq_one_letter_code
_entity_poly.pdbx_strand_id
1 'polypeptide(L)'
;MENLNKKKISLDEIYPIIKEKLQSGGTVQLPITGTSMNPLLYWGRDSVELIKCENAKKYDIIFYRRDNGQFVLHRVVGKNKDGYILCGDNQVKKEYGIQDKHIIAVVKSITRNGKTFSVDKSIYMLYVKLWTLILPFRNIILVPIRKIKGLFK
;
A
#
# COMPACT_ATOMS: atom_id res chain seq x y z
N MET A 1 9.71 26.94 25.39
CA MET A 1 9.38 25.65 24.73
C MET A 1 8.68 25.98 23.44
N GLU A 2 9.40 25.97 22.33
CA GLU A 2 8.83 26.22 21.00
C GLU A 2 7.90 25.06 20.62
N ASN A 3 6.62 25.35 20.49
CA ASN A 3 5.66 24.50 19.79
C ASN A 3 6.08 24.45 18.31
N LEU A 4 6.90 23.46 17.96
CA LEU A 4 7.12 23.09 16.57
C LEU A 4 5.77 22.62 16.01
N ASN A 5 5.03 23.56 15.43
CA ASN A 5 3.90 23.31 14.58
C ASN A 5 4.40 22.39 13.44
N LYS A 6 4.27 21.06 13.61
CA LYS A 6 4.54 20.09 12.54
C LYS A 6 3.52 20.36 11.44
N LYS A 7 3.87 21.27 10.53
CA LYS A 7 3.10 21.51 9.31
C LYS A 7 2.95 20.16 8.61
N LYS A 8 1.73 19.67 8.53
CA LYS A 8 1.41 18.40 7.86
C LYS A 8 1.58 18.64 6.36
N ILE A 9 2.77 18.33 5.85
CA ILE A 9 3.08 18.45 4.42
C ILE A 9 2.20 17.46 3.66
N SER A 10 1.50 17.92 2.63
CA SER A 10 0.65 17.06 1.82
C SER A 10 1.49 16.19 0.87
N LEU A 11 0.97 15.04 0.46
CA LEU A 11 1.62 14.21 -0.55
C LEU A 11 1.77 14.94 -1.89
N ASP A 12 0.84 15.81 -2.24
CA ASP A 12 0.94 16.64 -3.45
C ASP A 12 2.15 17.56 -3.44
N GLU A 13 2.47 18.16 -2.27
CA GLU A 13 3.62 19.06 -2.12
C GLU A 13 4.96 18.33 -2.27
N ILE A 14 5.07 17.09 -1.78
CA ILE A 14 6.31 16.32 -1.81
C ILE A 14 6.40 15.36 -3.02
N TYR A 15 5.33 15.19 -3.77
CA TYR A 15 5.29 14.26 -4.91
C TYR A 15 6.37 14.51 -5.96
N PRO A 16 6.69 15.75 -6.37
CA PRO A 16 7.80 16.01 -7.31
C PRO A 16 9.13 15.48 -6.79
N ILE A 17 9.42 15.66 -5.51
CA ILE A 17 10.65 15.19 -4.85
C ILE A 17 10.69 13.66 -4.80
N ILE A 18 9.56 13.02 -4.47
CA ILE A 18 9.42 11.55 -4.50
C ILE A 18 9.73 11.03 -5.89
N LYS A 19 9.13 11.63 -6.91
CA LYS A 19 9.30 11.23 -8.31
C LYS A 19 10.75 11.35 -8.77
N GLU A 20 11.39 12.48 -8.52
CA GLU A 20 12.80 12.72 -8.85
C GLU A 20 13.72 11.69 -8.19
N LYS A 21 13.55 11.44 -6.89
CA LYS A 21 14.33 10.47 -6.15
C LYS A 21 14.19 9.04 -6.67
N LEU A 22 12.96 8.62 -7.01
CA LEU A 22 12.71 7.31 -7.60
C LEU A 22 13.29 7.19 -9.02
N GLN A 23 13.22 8.24 -9.83
CA GLN A 23 13.78 8.26 -11.18
C GLN A 23 15.31 8.19 -11.19
N SER A 24 15.96 8.75 -10.17
CA SER A 24 17.43 8.65 -10.00
C SER A 24 17.88 7.30 -9.40
N GLY A 25 16.97 6.33 -9.22
CA GLY A 25 17.28 5.03 -8.66
C GLY A 25 17.33 5.00 -7.13
N GLY A 26 16.92 6.08 -6.46
CA GLY A 26 16.83 6.14 -5.00
C GLY A 26 15.60 5.44 -4.45
N THR A 27 15.52 5.38 -3.13
CA THR A 27 14.37 4.80 -2.39
C THR A 27 13.67 5.86 -1.57
N VAL A 28 12.38 5.66 -1.33
CA VAL A 28 11.55 6.57 -0.52
C VAL A 28 10.87 5.78 0.59
N GLN A 29 11.03 6.23 1.84
CA GLN A 29 10.29 5.70 2.97
C GLN A 29 8.95 6.41 3.08
N LEU A 30 7.84 5.65 2.99
CA LEU A 30 6.49 6.17 3.08
C LEU A 30 5.81 5.64 4.34
N PRO A 31 5.45 6.50 5.31
CA PRO A 31 4.65 6.08 6.47
C PRO A 31 3.21 5.74 6.04
N ILE A 32 2.63 4.76 6.69
CA ILE A 32 1.24 4.37 6.43
C ILE A 32 0.28 5.37 7.08
N THR A 33 -0.64 5.90 6.28
CA THR A 33 -1.60 6.94 6.69
C THR A 33 -3.06 6.50 6.62
N GLY A 34 -3.34 5.31 6.09
CA GLY A 34 -4.70 4.80 5.94
C GLY A 34 -4.88 3.43 6.58
N THR A 35 -6.08 2.89 6.46
CA THR A 35 -6.45 1.57 7.02
C THR A 35 -6.71 0.52 5.94
N SER A 36 -6.62 0.87 4.66
CA SER A 36 -6.96 -0.02 3.54
C SER A 36 -6.05 -1.25 3.44
N MET A 37 -4.84 -1.19 4.01
CA MET A 37 -3.86 -2.27 3.99
C MET A 37 -3.80 -3.06 5.32
N ASN A 38 -4.74 -2.86 6.24
CA ASN A 38 -4.88 -3.72 7.40
C ASN A 38 -5.29 -5.16 6.96
N PRO A 39 -4.87 -6.21 7.65
CA PRO A 39 -4.06 -6.26 8.87
C PRO A 39 -2.55 -6.24 8.64
N LEU A 40 -2.10 -6.16 7.38
CA LEU A 40 -0.67 -6.17 7.08
C LEU A 40 0.02 -4.90 7.59
N LEU A 41 -0.54 -3.73 7.24
CA LEU A 41 0.02 -2.42 7.54
C LEU A 41 -0.95 -1.57 8.35
N TYR A 42 -0.45 -0.96 9.42
CA TYR A 42 -1.25 -0.10 10.30
C TYR A 42 -0.76 1.34 10.28
N TRP A 43 -1.71 2.26 10.20
CA TRP A 43 -1.45 3.70 10.32
C TRP A 43 -0.70 4.05 11.61
N GLY A 44 0.25 4.99 11.48
CA GLY A 44 1.03 5.53 12.59
C GLY A 44 2.05 4.57 13.20
N ARG A 45 2.07 3.30 12.77
CA ARG A 45 3.00 2.28 13.28
C ARG A 45 3.98 1.79 12.22
N ASP A 46 3.49 1.62 11.00
CA ASP A 46 4.21 0.93 9.95
C ASP A 46 4.58 1.88 8.80
N SER A 47 5.57 1.49 8.04
CA SER A 47 6.02 2.20 6.84
C SER A 47 6.45 1.23 5.75
N VAL A 48 6.59 1.71 4.53
CA VAL A 48 7.07 0.94 3.38
C VAL A 48 8.23 1.68 2.71
N GLU A 49 9.17 0.92 2.20
CA GLU A 49 10.22 1.41 1.31
C GLU A 49 9.76 1.24 -0.13
N LEU A 50 9.73 2.34 -0.84
CA LEU A 50 9.33 2.42 -2.24
C LEU A 50 10.55 2.49 -3.15
N ILE A 51 10.49 1.77 -4.27
CA ILE A 51 11.43 1.86 -5.38
C ILE A 51 10.67 2.15 -6.67
N LYS A 52 11.39 2.62 -7.70
CA LYS A 52 10.84 2.78 -9.04
C LYS A 52 10.18 1.47 -9.50
N CYS A 53 8.99 1.57 -10.03
CA CYS A 53 8.29 0.44 -10.62
C CYS A 53 8.52 0.43 -12.13
N GLU A 54 9.15 -0.62 -12.64
CA GLU A 54 9.30 -0.82 -14.08
C GLU A 54 8.22 -1.75 -14.64
N ASN A 55 7.81 -2.76 -13.87
CA ASN A 55 6.76 -3.69 -14.24
C ASN A 55 6.13 -4.29 -12.99
N ALA A 56 4.93 -3.84 -12.66
CA ALA A 56 4.20 -4.37 -11.52
C ALA A 56 3.70 -5.80 -11.79
N LYS A 57 3.85 -6.67 -10.81
CA LYS A 57 3.46 -8.08 -10.86
C LYS A 57 2.30 -8.36 -9.90
N LYS A 58 1.59 -9.44 -10.14
CA LYS A 58 0.59 -9.94 -9.19
C LYS A 58 1.23 -10.15 -7.81
N TYR A 59 0.55 -9.69 -6.79
CA TYR A 59 0.92 -9.67 -5.38
C TYR A 59 1.78 -8.47 -4.94
N ASP A 60 2.35 -7.69 -5.85
CA ASP A 60 3.03 -6.45 -5.50
C ASP A 60 2.08 -5.47 -4.79
N ILE A 61 2.63 -4.70 -3.87
CA ILE A 61 1.96 -3.51 -3.35
C ILE A 61 2.50 -2.32 -4.14
N ILE A 62 1.62 -1.59 -4.80
CA ILE A 62 2.01 -0.42 -5.60
C ILE A 62 1.48 0.86 -4.98
N PHE A 63 2.29 1.90 -5.08
CA PHE A 63 1.91 3.28 -4.79
C PHE A 63 1.54 3.96 -6.10
N TYR A 64 0.31 4.46 -6.20
CA TYR A 64 -0.22 5.02 -7.44
C TYR A 64 -1.10 6.22 -7.18
N ARG A 65 -1.34 7.00 -8.22
CA ARG A 65 -2.23 8.17 -8.18
C ARG A 65 -3.41 7.92 -9.11
N ARG A 66 -4.62 8.06 -8.60
CA ARG A 66 -5.86 8.00 -9.37
C ARG A 66 -6.01 9.24 -10.25
N ASP A 67 -6.88 9.18 -11.27
CA ASP A 67 -7.18 10.33 -12.14
C ASP A 67 -7.77 11.51 -11.36
N ASN A 68 -8.44 11.27 -10.24
CA ASN A 68 -8.94 12.30 -9.33
C ASN A 68 -7.85 12.93 -8.43
N GLY A 69 -6.59 12.54 -8.61
CA GLY A 69 -5.45 13.06 -7.85
C GLY A 69 -5.14 12.32 -6.54
N GLN A 70 -5.97 11.39 -6.10
CA GLN A 70 -5.77 10.67 -4.85
C GLN A 70 -4.61 9.69 -4.92
N PHE A 71 -3.69 9.78 -3.94
CA PHE A 71 -2.61 8.80 -3.76
C PHE A 71 -3.11 7.59 -2.97
N VAL A 72 -2.75 6.40 -3.44
CA VAL A 72 -3.22 5.13 -2.87
C VAL A 72 -2.10 4.11 -2.83
N LEU A 73 -2.13 3.25 -1.82
CA LEU A 73 -1.25 2.09 -1.68
C LEU A 73 -2.13 0.85 -1.62
N HIS A 74 -2.16 0.04 -2.68
CA HIS A 74 -2.94 -1.20 -2.77
C HIS A 74 -2.14 -2.33 -3.40
N ARG A 75 -2.67 -3.55 -3.24
CA ARG A 75 -2.09 -4.77 -3.80
C ARG A 75 -2.61 -5.06 -5.19
N VAL A 76 -1.71 -5.48 -6.09
CA VAL A 76 -2.05 -6.05 -7.39
C VAL A 76 -2.62 -7.46 -7.18
N VAL A 77 -3.89 -7.63 -7.45
CA VAL A 77 -4.57 -8.94 -7.35
C VAL A 77 -4.79 -9.60 -8.72
N GLY A 78 -4.57 -8.86 -9.80
CA GLY A 78 -4.65 -9.36 -11.17
C GLY A 78 -4.33 -8.29 -12.19
N LYS A 79 -4.42 -8.68 -13.46
CA LYS A 79 -4.31 -7.80 -14.64
C LYS A 79 -5.27 -8.30 -15.71
N ASN A 80 -5.89 -7.38 -16.45
CA ASN A 80 -6.72 -7.68 -17.63
C ASN A 80 -6.32 -6.75 -18.79
N LYS A 81 -7.11 -6.74 -19.86
CA LYS A 81 -6.88 -5.90 -21.05
C LYS A 81 -6.89 -4.38 -20.74
N ASP A 82 -7.62 -3.98 -19.71
CA ASP A 82 -7.80 -2.57 -19.35
C ASP A 82 -6.75 -2.07 -18.34
N GLY A 83 -5.90 -2.97 -17.81
CA GLY A 83 -4.84 -2.65 -16.86
C GLY A 83 -4.80 -3.55 -15.63
N TYR A 84 -4.21 -3.04 -14.56
CA TYR A 84 -4.10 -3.73 -13.28
C TYR A 84 -5.42 -3.72 -12.53
N ILE A 85 -5.62 -4.80 -11.76
CA ILE A 85 -6.73 -4.97 -10.82
C ILE A 85 -6.14 -4.88 -9.43
N LEU A 86 -6.55 -3.88 -8.66
CA LEU A 86 -6.02 -3.59 -7.33
C LEU A 86 -7.05 -3.83 -6.25
N CYS A 87 -6.58 -4.16 -5.05
CA CYS A 87 -7.41 -4.28 -3.87
C CYS A 87 -6.59 -3.98 -2.61
N GLY A 88 -7.16 -3.20 -1.69
CA GLY A 88 -6.59 -3.06 -0.36
C GLY A 88 -6.74 -4.35 0.45
N ASP A 89 -5.79 -4.65 1.32
CA ASP A 89 -5.82 -5.88 2.13
C ASP A 89 -7.01 -5.90 3.12
N ASN A 90 -7.53 -4.72 3.49
CA ASN A 90 -8.74 -4.56 4.32
C ASN A 90 -10.03 -4.41 3.48
N GLN A 91 -10.01 -4.75 2.22
CA GLN A 91 -11.11 -4.54 1.29
C GLN A 91 -11.44 -5.83 0.54
N VAL A 92 -12.66 -5.89 0.01
CA VAL A 92 -13.09 -6.92 -0.97
C VAL A 92 -13.41 -6.28 -2.32
N LYS A 93 -13.72 -4.98 -2.35
CA LYS A 93 -13.98 -4.24 -3.57
C LYS A 93 -12.68 -4.05 -4.32
N LYS A 94 -12.65 -4.56 -5.54
CA LYS A 94 -11.53 -4.40 -6.47
C LYS A 94 -11.63 -3.08 -7.21
N GLU A 95 -10.49 -2.51 -7.54
CA GLU A 95 -10.34 -1.35 -8.41
C GLU A 95 -9.74 -1.81 -9.74
N TYR A 96 -10.36 -1.44 -10.85
CA TYR A 96 -10.02 -1.88 -12.19
C TYR A 96 -9.47 -0.71 -13.03
N GLY A 97 -8.76 -1.03 -14.12
CA GLY A 97 -8.34 -0.04 -15.11
C GLY A 97 -7.16 0.83 -14.68
N ILE A 98 -6.40 0.41 -13.68
CA ILE A 98 -5.16 1.10 -13.30
C ILE A 98 -4.08 0.76 -14.31
N GLN A 99 -3.59 1.77 -15.02
CA GLN A 99 -2.57 1.64 -16.06
C GLN A 99 -1.18 2.01 -15.52
N ASP A 100 -0.13 1.68 -16.27
CA ASP A 100 1.26 1.99 -15.90
C ASP A 100 1.48 3.49 -15.63
N LYS A 101 0.79 4.38 -16.35
CA LYS A 101 0.84 5.84 -16.14
C LYS A 101 0.43 6.31 -14.75
N HIS A 102 -0.41 5.53 -14.06
CA HIS A 102 -0.88 5.84 -12.70
C HIS A 102 0.12 5.40 -11.64
N ILE A 103 0.97 4.40 -11.95
CA ILE A 103 1.89 3.79 -11.01
C ILE A 103 3.08 4.71 -10.76
N ILE A 104 3.36 4.99 -9.50
CA ILE A 104 4.49 5.82 -9.07
C ILE A 104 5.65 4.95 -8.62
N ALA A 105 5.36 3.91 -7.83
CA ALA A 105 6.38 3.08 -7.20
C ALA A 105 5.82 1.70 -6.82
N VAL A 106 6.74 0.78 -6.52
CA VAL A 106 6.45 -0.53 -5.94
C VAL A 106 7.13 -0.65 -4.57
N VAL A 107 6.51 -1.37 -3.65
CA VAL A 107 7.07 -1.65 -2.33
C VAL A 107 8.15 -2.72 -2.44
N LYS A 108 9.35 -2.40 -1.94
CA LYS A 108 10.50 -3.30 -1.83
C LYS A 108 10.60 -3.97 -0.46
N SER A 109 10.34 -3.20 0.59
CA SER A 109 10.39 -3.69 1.96
C SER A 109 9.31 -3.04 2.82
N ILE A 110 8.99 -3.72 3.91
CA ILE A 110 7.98 -3.32 4.88
C ILE A 110 8.65 -3.22 6.24
N THR A 111 8.46 -2.08 6.92
CA THR A 111 8.79 -1.91 8.33
C THR A 111 7.51 -2.02 9.13
N ARG A 112 7.36 -3.11 9.88
CA ARG A 112 6.20 -3.40 10.70
C ARG A 112 6.61 -3.53 12.15
N ASN A 113 6.03 -2.71 13.01
CA ASN A 113 6.32 -2.72 14.44
C ASN A 113 7.84 -2.64 14.73
N GLY A 114 8.54 -1.77 14.00
CA GLY A 114 9.99 -1.55 14.10
C GLY A 114 10.88 -2.61 13.44
N LYS A 115 10.31 -3.67 12.88
CA LYS A 115 11.06 -4.73 12.18
C LYS A 115 10.87 -4.62 10.66
N THR A 116 11.98 -4.57 9.93
CA THR A 116 11.98 -4.48 8.46
C THR A 116 12.19 -5.85 7.82
N PHE A 117 11.41 -6.15 6.78
CA PHE A 117 11.57 -7.35 5.97
C PHE A 117 11.28 -7.05 4.49
N SER A 118 11.94 -7.80 3.60
CA SER A 118 11.69 -7.73 2.16
C SER A 118 10.36 -8.39 1.79
N VAL A 119 9.69 -7.85 0.78
CA VAL A 119 8.49 -8.46 0.19
C VAL A 119 8.78 -9.76 -0.57
N ASP A 120 10.05 -10.06 -0.85
CA ASP A 120 10.48 -11.31 -1.51
C ASP A 120 10.61 -12.49 -0.55
N LYS A 121 10.47 -12.27 0.76
CA LYS A 121 10.55 -13.38 1.74
C LYS A 121 9.46 -14.43 1.49
N SER A 122 9.85 -15.68 1.47
CA SER A 122 8.96 -16.84 1.18
C SER A 122 7.75 -16.89 2.10
N ILE A 123 7.95 -16.63 3.41
CA ILE A 123 6.84 -16.64 4.38
C ILE A 123 5.86 -15.48 4.15
N TYR A 124 6.36 -14.30 3.76
CA TYR A 124 5.51 -13.18 3.37
C TYR A 124 4.72 -13.50 2.10
N MET A 125 5.37 -14.08 1.09
CA MET A 125 4.72 -14.48 -0.15
C MET A 125 3.65 -15.55 0.06
N LEU A 126 3.88 -16.51 0.97
CA LEU A 126 2.87 -17.49 1.36
C LEU A 126 1.64 -16.80 1.97
N TYR A 127 1.86 -15.90 2.93
CA TYR A 127 0.78 -15.08 3.51
C TYR A 127 0.00 -14.33 2.43
N VAL A 128 0.68 -13.64 1.52
CA VAL A 128 0.03 -12.84 0.46
C VAL A 128 -0.80 -13.70 -0.47
N LYS A 129 -0.29 -14.86 -0.88
CA LYS A 129 -1.02 -15.81 -1.75
C LYS A 129 -2.29 -16.30 -1.07
N LEU A 130 -2.19 -16.74 0.18
CA LEU A 130 -3.35 -17.18 0.97
C LEU A 130 -4.34 -16.04 1.18
N TRP A 131 -3.86 -14.84 1.55
CA TRP A 131 -4.70 -13.67 1.75
C TRP A 131 -5.43 -13.21 0.49
N THR A 132 -4.78 -13.35 -0.68
CA THR A 132 -5.39 -13.05 -1.97
C THR A 132 -6.36 -14.14 -2.41
N LEU A 133 -6.09 -15.41 -2.11
CA LEU A 133 -6.97 -16.53 -2.42
C LEU A 133 -8.33 -16.39 -1.71
N ILE A 134 -8.33 -15.98 -0.46
CA ILE A 134 -9.55 -15.79 0.34
C ILE A 134 -10.27 -14.45 0.07
N LEU A 135 -9.83 -13.68 -0.91
CA LEU A 135 -10.38 -12.35 -1.21
C LEU A 135 -11.92 -12.33 -1.27
N PRO A 136 -12.61 -13.26 -1.95
CA PRO A 136 -14.07 -13.26 -2.01
C PRO A 136 -14.74 -13.45 -0.65
N PHE A 137 -14.06 -14.11 0.29
CA PHE A 137 -14.54 -14.45 1.61
C PHE A 137 -14.01 -13.56 2.73
N ARG A 138 -13.17 -12.56 2.40
CA ARG A 138 -12.53 -11.68 3.41
C ARG A 138 -13.51 -11.02 4.35
N ASN A 139 -14.70 -10.69 3.90
CA ASN A 139 -15.71 -10.07 4.76
C ASN A 139 -16.08 -10.95 5.96
N ILE A 140 -16.06 -12.28 5.81
CA ILE A 140 -16.32 -13.21 6.90
C ILE A 140 -15.28 -13.04 8.02
N ILE A 141 -14.03 -12.70 7.66
CA ILE A 141 -12.94 -12.49 8.60
C ILE A 141 -12.89 -11.04 9.08
N LEU A 142 -13.02 -10.08 8.15
CA LEU A 142 -12.80 -8.67 8.44
C LEU A 142 -13.94 -8.02 9.23
N VAL A 143 -15.19 -8.47 9.02
CA VAL A 143 -16.35 -7.90 9.73
C VAL A 143 -16.28 -8.16 11.24
N PRO A 144 -16.03 -9.38 11.73
CA PRO A 144 -15.84 -9.61 13.16
C PRO A 144 -14.68 -8.81 13.75
N ILE A 145 -13.53 -8.75 13.05
CA ILE A 145 -12.36 -8.00 13.51
C ILE A 145 -12.67 -6.51 13.66
N ARG A 146 -13.43 -5.93 12.73
CA ARG A 146 -13.85 -4.52 12.78
C ARG A 146 -14.81 -4.27 13.93
N LYS A 147 -15.75 -5.19 14.19
CA LYS A 147 -16.69 -5.10 15.30
C LYS A 147 -15.99 -5.16 16.67
N ILE A 148 -15.05 -6.09 16.84
CA ILE A 148 -14.25 -6.22 18.06
C ILE A 148 -13.44 -4.94 18.32
N LYS A 149 -12.78 -4.38 17.29
CA LYS A 149 -12.04 -3.12 17.42
C LYS A 149 -12.92 -1.91 17.74
N GLY A 150 -14.17 -1.92 17.29
CA GLY A 150 -15.17 -0.89 17.63
C GLY A 150 -15.64 -0.93 19.08
N LEU A 151 -15.58 -2.10 19.75
CA LEU A 151 -15.98 -2.28 21.15
C LEU A 151 -14.91 -1.81 22.15
N PHE A 152 -13.66 -1.63 21.69
CA PHE A 152 -12.52 -1.18 22.51
C PHE A 152 -12.09 0.29 22.23
N LYS A 153 -12.98 1.10 21.68
CA LYS A 153 -12.79 2.55 21.52
C LYS A 153 -13.50 3.35 22.59
#